data_c34d278bbc973e801cfd889b8533ddba
#
_entry.id   c34d278bbc973e801cfd889b8533ddba
#
_cell.length_a   1.000
_cell.length_b   1.000
_cell.length_c   1.000
_cell.angle_alpha   90.00
_cell.angle_beta   90.00
_cell.angle_gamma   90.00
#
_symmetry.space_group_name_H-M   'P 1'
#
loop_
_entity.id
_entity.type
_entity.pdbx_description
1 polymer ?
#
loop_
_entity_poly.entity_id
_entity_poly.type
_entity_poly.pdbx_seq_one_letter_code
_entity_poly.pdbx_strand_id
1 'polypeptide(L)'
;KALAQGLGSKVKESLEKSIKLSPQHADARIALGAFHAEVIDKVGSLIGGMTYGAKKDTGLKLFQEALKLNPGSAIAMIEYANAMVMLEGDKKMKDATKLYEQAAQCTPADAMERLDIELAKAELED
;
A
#
# COMPACT_ATOMS: atom_id res chain seq x y z
N LYS A 1 9.32 22.13 7.07
CA LYS A 1 9.51 21.55 5.72
C LYS A 1 10.73 20.63 5.65
N ALA A 2 11.91 21.12 6.05
CA ALA A 2 13.15 20.33 6.06
C ALA A 2 13.06 19.12 7.02
N LEU A 3 12.41 19.28 8.16
CA LEU A 3 12.25 18.21 9.15
C LEU A 3 11.34 17.09 8.58
N ALA A 4 10.21 17.47 7.99
CA ALA A 4 9.28 16.51 7.40
C ALA A 4 9.94 15.74 6.24
N GLN A 5 10.73 16.43 5.42
CA GLN A 5 11.48 15.82 4.33
C GLN A 5 12.51 14.83 4.86
N GLY A 6 13.23 15.19 5.91
CA GLY A 6 14.21 14.32 6.55
C GLY A 6 13.58 13.05 7.12
N LEU A 7 12.43 13.19 7.78
CA LEU A 7 11.69 12.05 8.32
C LEU A 7 11.17 11.14 7.21
N GLY A 8 10.63 11.71 6.13
CA GLY A 8 10.15 10.94 4.99
C GLY A 8 11.27 10.13 4.34
N SER A 9 12.43 10.75 4.14
CA SER A 9 13.60 10.06 3.58
C SER A 9 14.07 8.92 4.48
N LYS A 10 14.09 9.13 5.79
CA LYS A 10 14.49 8.09 6.75
C LYS A 10 13.53 6.91 6.75
N VAL A 11 12.23 7.18 6.68
CA VAL A 11 11.22 6.12 6.61
C VAL A 11 11.42 5.28 5.35
N LYS A 12 11.60 5.95 4.21
CA LYS A 12 11.83 5.28 2.93
C LYS A 12 13.07 4.40 2.98
N GLU A 13 14.19 4.95 3.48
CA GLU A 13 15.45 4.21 3.61
C GLU A 13 15.30 3.00 4.54
N SER A 14 14.63 3.16 5.67
CA SER A 14 14.41 2.08 6.61
C SER A 14 13.61 0.94 5.99
N LEU A 15 12.56 1.27 5.23
CA LEU A 15 11.72 0.28 4.56
C LEU A 15 12.47 -0.44 3.43
N GLU A 16 13.26 0.31 2.65
CA GLU A 16 14.10 -0.28 1.61
C GLU A 16 15.14 -1.23 2.20
N LYS A 17 15.74 -0.85 3.32
CA LYS A 17 16.69 -1.68 4.05
C LYS A 17 16.02 -2.95 4.59
N SER A 18 14.81 -2.83 5.13
CA SER A 18 14.04 -3.98 5.61
C SER A 18 13.76 -4.98 4.49
N ILE A 19 13.44 -4.50 3.30
CA ILE A 19 13.22 -5.35 2.13
C ILE A 19 14.50 -6.11 1.76
N LYS A 20 15.64 -5.43 1.79
CA LYS A 20 16.94 -6.07 1.51
C LYS A 20 17.31 -7.14 2.53
N LEU A 21 17.03 -6.87 3.81
CA LEU A 21 17.37 -7.79 4.90
C LEU A 21 16.42 -8.98 4.97
N SER A 22 15.17 -8.80 4.59
CA SER A 22 14.15 -9.85 4.66
C SER A 22 13.28 -9.82 3.41
N PRO A 23 13.83 -10.23 2.24
CA PRO A 23 13.10 -10.14 0.97
C PRO A 23 11.84 -11.00 0.92
N GLN A 24 11.72 -12.00 1.80
CA GLN A 24 10.55 -12.89 1.87
C GLN A 24 9.37 -12.28 2.63
N HIS A 25 9.60 -11.18 3.37
CA HIS A 25 8.54 -10.54 4.17
C HIS A 25 7.80 -9.50 3.33
N ALA A 26 6.50 -9.67 3.23
CA ALA A 26 5.64 -8.77 2.45
C ALA A 26 5.41 -7.43 3.12
N ASP A 27 5.45 -7.37 4.46
CA ASP A 27 5.05 -6.20 5.25
C ASP A 27 5.80 -4.92 4.88
N ALA A 28 7.12 -5.02 4.70
CA ALA A 28 7.93 -3.85 4.33
C ALA A 28 7.57 -3.33 2.95
N ARG A 29 7.22 -4.23 2.02
CA ARG A 29 6.77 -3.81 0.68
C ARG A 29 5.41 -3.12 0.72
N ILE A 30 4.50 -3.61 1.55
CA ILE A 30 3.19 -2.99 1.75
C ILE A 30 3.37 -1.58 2.32
N ALA A 31 4.20 -1.44 3.35
CA ALA A 31 4.46 -0.16 4.00
C ALA A 31 5.13 0.83 3.05
N LEU A 32 6.10 0.38 2.25
CA LEU A 32 6.78 1.24 1.28
C LEU A 32 5.84 1.63 0.14
N GLY A 33 5.01 0.70 -0.33
CA GLY A 33 3.98 1.00 -1.33
C GLY A 33 3.01 2.07 -0.83
N ALA A 34 2.54 1.94 0.40
CA ALA A 34 1.67 2.92 1.04
C ALA A 34 2.37 4.29 1.18
N PHE A 35 3.66 4.29 1.52
CA PHE A 35 4.45 5.52 1.59
C PHE A 35 4.44 6.27 0.25
N HIS A 36 4.75 5.57 -0.84
CA HIS A 36 4.73 6.18 -2.18
C HIS A 36 3.35 6.75 -2.52
N ALA A 37 2.30 5.98 -2.27
CA ALA A 37 0.93 6.40 -2.57
C ALA A 37 0.51 7.62 -1.77
N GLU A 38 0.75 7.61 -0.47
CA GLU A 38 0.34 8.70 0.42
C GLU A 38 1.09 9.99 0.14
N VAL A 39 2.39 9.91 -0.14
CA VAL A 39 3.19 11.11 -0.46
C VAL A 39 2.68 11.73 -1.76
N ILE A 40 2.43 10.91 -2.78
CA ILE A 40 1.93 11.41 -4.07
C ILE A 40 0.54 12.03 -3.91
N ASP A 41 -0.32 11.39 -3.11
CA ASP A 41 -1.66 11.91 -2.86
C ASP A 41 -1.64 13.29 -2.17
N LYS A 42 -0.72 13.48 -1.22
CA LYS A 42 -0.66 14.73 -0.44
C LYS A 42 0.06 15.86 -1.14
N VAL A 43 1.14 15.58 -1.85
CA VAL A 43 1.98 16.64 -2.45
C VAL A 43 2.07 16.59 -3.96
N GLY A 44 1.48 15.58 -4.59
CA GLY A 44 1.52 15.39 -6.04
C GLY A 44 2.75 14.64 -6.52
N SER A 45 2.69 14.14 -7.75
CA SER A 45 3.74 13.31 -8.33
C SER A 45 5.06 14.05 -8.52
N LEU A 46 5.00 15.31 -8.91
CA LEU A 46 6.20 16.09 -9.17
C LEU A 46 6.98 16.37 -7.88
N ILE A 47 6.32 16.95 -6.89
CA ILE A 47 6.94 17.27 -5.59
C ILE A 47 7.30 15.98 -4.86
N GLY A 48 6.41 14.98 -4.89
CA GLY A 48 6.66 13.67 -4.28
C GLY A 48 7.92 13.02 -4.82
N GLY A 49 8.08 13.03 -6.14
CA GLY A 49 9.26 12.46 -6.80
C GLY A 49 10.55 13.21 -6.49
N MET A 50 10.51 14.54 -6.61
CA MET A 50 11.70 15.38 -6.44
C MET A 50 12.14 15.49 -4.98
N THR A 51 11.20 15.58 -4.05
CA THR A 51 11.49 15.85 -2.64
C THR A 51 11.65 14.58 -1.82
N TYR A 52 10.79 13.59 -2.07
CA TYR A 52 10.71 12.38 -1.25
C TYR A 52 11.11 11.11 -2.00
N GLY A 53 11.38 11.21 -3.30
CA GLY A 53 11.67 10.03 -4.12
C GLY A 53 10.47 9.10 -4.28
N ALA A 54 9.25 9.61 -4.12
CA ALA A 54 8.03 8.82 -4.25
C ALA A 54 7.62 8.70 -5.71
N LYS A 55 7.32 7.48 -6.14
CA LYS A 55 6.91 7.19 -7.52
C LYS A 55 5.68 6.29 -7.52
N LYS A 56 4.67 6.67 -8.31
CA LYS A 56 3.43 5.93 -8.43
C LYS A 56 3.64 4.48 -8.88
N ASP A 57 4.38 4.29 -9.97
CA ASP A 57 4.60 2.95 -10.52
C ASP A 57 5.38 2.06 -9.55
N THR A 58 6.35 2.62 -8.86
CA THR A 58 7.12 1.90 -7.83
C THR A 58 6.21 1.46 -6.68
N GLY A 59 5.33 2.35 -6.22
CA GLY A 59 4.38 2.03 -5.16
C GLY A 59 3.44 0.89 -5.54
N LEU A 60 2.85 0.96 -6.72
CA LEU A 60 1.93 -0.07 -7.20
C LEU A 60 2.64 -1.42 -7.39
N LYS A 61 3.86 -1.39 -7.90
CA LYS A 61 4.67 -2.60 -8.09
C LYS A 61 4.99 -3.28 -6.75
N LEU A 62 5.26 -2.50 -5.71
CA LEU A 62 5.53 -3.02 -4.37
C LEU A 62 4.34 -3.81 -3.82
N PHE A 63 3.13 -3.34 -4.04
CA PHE A 63 1.92 -4.07 -3.64
C PHE A 63 1.77 -5.38 -4.42
N GLN A 64 2.07 -5.36 -5.73
CA GLN A 64 2.03 -6.56 -6.55
C GLN A 64 3.06 -7.59 -6.07
N GLU A 65 4.26 -7.15 -5.73
CA GLU A 65 5.30 -8.02 -5.16
C GLU A 65 4.88 -8.59 -3.81
N ALA A 66 4.26 -7.78 -2.96
CA ALA A 66 3.75 -8.25 -1.67
C ALA A 66 2.71 -9.34 -1.83
N LEU A 67 1.81 -9.20 -2.80
CA LEU A 67 0.79 -10.21 -3.08
C LEU A 67 1.38 -11.50 -3.68
N LYS A 68 2.49 -11.40 -4.41
CA LYS A 68 3.19 -12.60 -4.88
C LYS A 68 3.82 -13.37 -3.71
N LEU A 69 4.35 -12.65 -2.73
CA LEU A 69 4.95 -13.26 -1.54
C LEU A 69 3.90 -13.85 -0.61
N ASN A 70 2.75 -13.20 -0.51
CA ASN A 70 1.65 -13.65 0.34
C ASN A 70 0.31 -13.41 -0.35
N PRO A 71 -0.13 -14.33 -1.23
CA PRO A 71 -1.36 -14.16 -2.00
C PRO A 71 -2.65 -14.09 -1.16
N GLY A 72 -2.60 -14.59 0.08
CA GLY A 72 -3.76 -14.56 0.97
C GLY A 72 -3.80 -13.35 1.91
N SER A 73 -2.93 -12.37 1.71
CA SER A 73 -2.87 -11.21 2.62
C SER A 73 -4.02 -10.23 2.37
N ALA A 74 -4.98 -10.19 3.28
CA ALA A 74 -6.08 -9.22 3.23
C ALA A 74 -5.56 -7.79 3.34
N ILE A 75 -4.55 -7.55 4.19
CA ILE A 75 -3.94 -6.24 4.37
C ILE A 75 -3.34 -5.73 3.05
N ALA A 76 -2.59 -6.59 2.35
CA ALA A 76 -1.99 -6.22 1.07
C ALA A 76 -3.06 -5.87 0.03
N MET A 77 -4.14 -6.62 -0.02
CA MET A 77 -5.24 -6.36 -0.95
C MET A 77 -5.94 -5.04 -0.66
N ILE A 78 -6.23 -4.76 0.61
CA ILE A 78 -6.90 -3.53 1.05
C ILE A 78 -6.03 -2.31 0.76
N GLU A 79 -4.76 -2.36 1.15
CA GLU A 79 -3.83 -1.25 0.93
C GLU A 79 -3.59 -1.00 -0.56
N TYR A 80 -3.51 -2.06 -1.35
CA TYR A 80 -3.35 -1.95 -2.80
C TYR A 80 -4.60 -1.29 -3.42
N ALA A 81 -5.79 -1.73 -3.01
CA ALA A 81 -7.04 -1.15 -3.50
C ALA A 81 -7.13 0.35 -3.16
N ASN A 82 -6.78 0.71 -1.93
CA ASN A 82 -6.77 2.11 -1.50
C ASN A 82 -5.77 2.93 -2.34
N ALA A 83 -4.59 2.39 -2.57
CA ALA A 83 -3.56 3.06 -3.37
C ALA A 83 -4.00 3.25 -4.82
N MET A 84 -4.64 2.27 -5.42
CA MET A 84 -5.17 2.39 -6.79
C MET A 84 -6.15 3.54 -6.92
N VAL A 85 -7.11 3.64 -6.00
CA VAL A 85 -8.11 4.71 -6.03
C VAL A 85 -7.45 6.05 -5.74
N MET A 86 -6.53 6.08 -4.79
CA MET A 86 -5.79 7.29 -4.42
C MET A 86 -4.96 7.86 -5.58
N LEU A 87 -4.31 6.99 -6.35
CA LEU A 87 -3.40 7.38 -7.42
C LEU A 87 -4.06 7.49 -8.79
N GLU A 88 -5.04 6.62 -9.07
CA GLU A 88 -5.67 6.52 -10.39
C GLU A 88 -7.12 7.01 -10.44
N GLY A 89 -7.73 7.20 -9.26
CA GLY A 89 -9.11 7.68 -9.16
C GLY A 89 -10.12 6.65 -9.66
N ASP A 90 -11.23 7.14 -10.20
CA ASP A 90 -12.36 6.29 -10.58
C ASP A 90 -12.04 5.26 -11.66
N LYS A 91 -11.01 5.48 -12.45
CA LYS A 91 -10.58 4.52 -13.47
C LYS A 91 -10.30 3.14 -12.90
N LYS A 92 -9.81 3.09 -11.66
CA LYS A 92 -9.41 1.85 -10.99
C LYS A 92 -10.42 1.37 -9.96
N MET A 93 -11.58 2.01 -9.87
CA MET A 93 -12.60 1.65 -8.90
C MET A 93 -13.05 0.20 -9.01
N LYS A 94 -13.21 -0.31 -10.23
CA LYS A 94 -13.59 -1.70 -10.46
C LYS A 94 -12.53 -2.68 -9.96
N ASP A 95 -11.25 -2.39 -10.27
CA ASP A 95 -10.14 -3.23 -9.84
C ASP A 95 -9.98 -3.18 -8.32
N ALA A 96 -10.13 -2.01 -7.71
CA ALA A 96 -10.10 -1.84 -6.27
C ALA A 96 -11.24 -2.62 -5.59
N THR A 97 -12.44 -2.57 -6.15
CA THR A 97 -13.59 -3.30 -5.62
C THR A 97 -13.33 -4.82 -5.62
N LYS A 98 -12.73 -5.34 -6.70
CA LYS A 98 -12.35 -6.76 -6.76
C LYS A 98 -11.38 -7.15 -5.65
N LEU A 99 -10.40 -6.28 -5.36
CA LEU A 99 -9.45 -6.52 -4.28
C LEU A 99 -10.14 -6.50 -2.91
N TYR A 100 -11.07 -5.58 -2.68
CA TYR A 100 -11.87 -5.56 -1.46
C TYR A 100 -12.71 -6.83 -1.31
N GLU A 101 -13.31 -7.32 -2.40
CA GLU A 101 -14.08 -8.56 -2.40
C GLU A 101 -13.20 -9.76 -2.04
N GLN A 102 -12.01 -9.83 -2.62
CA GLN A 102 -11.04 -10.88 -2.31
C GLN A 102 -10.60 -10.80 -0.85
N ALA A 103 -10.31 -9.60 -0.35
CA ALA A 103 -9.91 -9.39 1.04
C ALA A 103 -11.02 -9.84 2.01
N ALA A 104 -12.28 -9.54 1.69
CA ALA A 104 -13.40 -9.90 2.51
C ALA A 104 -13.60 -11.44 2.63
N GLN A 105 -13.07 -12.19 1.67
CA GLN A 105 -13.14 -13.65 1.66
C GLN A 105 -11.91 -14.32 2.27
N CYS A 106 -10.88 -13.58 2.63
CA CYS A 106 -9.67 -14.13 3.22
C CYS A 106 -9.92 -14.67 4.63
N THR A 107 -9.19 -15.74 4.98
CA THR A 107 -9.18 -16.24 6.35
C THR A 107 -8.21 -15.35 7.16
N PRO A 108 -8.67 -14.72 8.25
CA PRO A 108 -7.80 -13.85 9.03
C PRO A 108 -6.69 -14.63 9.73
N ALA A 109 -5.46 -14.12 9.62
CA ALA A 109 -4.29 -14.71 10.28
C ALA A 109 -4.22 -14.31 11.75
N ASP A 110 -4.73 -13.13 12.10
CA ASP A 110 -4.76 -12.62 13.48
C ASP A 110 -5.93 -11.64 13.68
N ALA A 111 -6.04 -11.09 14.89
CA ALA A 111 -7.14 -10.18 15.24
C ALA A 111 -7.14 -8.89 14.40
N MET A 112 -5.96 -8.37 14.08
CA MET A 112 -5.85 -7.16 13.25
C MET A 112 -6.31 -7.42 11.82
N GLU A 113 -5.93 -8.55 11.24
CA GLU A 113 -6.37 -8.92 9.89
C GLU A 113 -7.86 -9.17 9.84
N ARG A 114 -8.44 -9.74 10.90
CA ARG A 114 -9.89 -9.90 11.01
C ARG A 114 -10.60 -8.55 10.96
N LEU A 115 -10.07 -7.55 11.66
CA LEU A 115 -10.63 -6.20 11.63
C LEU A 115 -10.56 -5.60 10.22
N ASP A 116 -9.43 -5.77 9.53
CA ASP A 116 -9.27 -5.29 8.16
C ASP A 116 -10.26 -5.95 7.21
N ILE A 117 -10.50 -7.26 7.36
CA ILE A 117 -11.49 -7.99 6.56
C ILE A 117 -12.91 -7.45 6.82
N GLU A 118 -13.25 -7.18 8.08
CA GLU A 118 -14.55 -6.62 8.43
C GLU A 118 -14.74 -5.23 7.86
N LEU A 119 -13.67 -4.41 7.84
CA LEU A 119 -13.70 -3.09 7.21
C LEU A 119 -13.90 -3.20 5.70
N ALA A 120 -13.26 -4.18 5.05
CA ALA A 120 -13.44 -4.43 3.62
C ALA A 120 -14.89 -4.83 3.30
N LYS A 121 -15.50 -5.66 4.13
CA LYS A 121 -16.91 -6.03 3.98
C LYS A 121 -17.82 -4.82 4.13
N ALA A 122 -17.56 -3.95 5.10
CA ALA A 122 -18.32 -2.73 5.30
C ALA A 122 -18.23 -1.79 4.10
N GLU A 123 -17.04 -1.67 3.49
CA GLU A 123 -16.84 -0.86 2.28
C GLU A 123 -17.66 -1.38 1.11
N LEU A 124 -17.79 -2.70 0.97
CA LEU A 124 -18.56 -3.31 -0.11
C LEU A 124 -20.07 -3.10 0.05
N GLU A 125 -20.55 -2.95 1.28
CA GLU A 125 -21.97 -2.72 1.56
C GLU A 125 -22.39 -1.27 1.28
N ASP A 126 -21.47 -0.34 1.28
CA ASP A 126 -21.73 1.08 0.99
C ASP A 126 -21.77 1.32 -0.52
#